data_ed00947ba5ca5f3f397bfd3aa0094f2e
#
_entry.id   ed00947ba5ca5f3f397bfd3aa0094f2e
#
_cell.length_a   1.000
_cell.length_b   1.000
_cell.length_c   1.000
_cell.angle_alpha   90.00
_cell.angle_beta   90.00
_cell.angle_gamma   90.00
#
_symmetry.space_group_name_H-M   'P 1'
#
loop_
_entity.id
_entity.type
_entity.pdbx_description
1 polymer ?
#
loop_
_entity_poly.entity_id
_entity_poly.type
_entity_poly.pdbx_seq_one_letter_code
_entity_poly.pdbx_strand_id
1 'polypeptide(L)'
;MSNLATVQAIDEAFGKGDIPAILDVLADDVEWEAWEDNSAVRAGVPWMVPRHGKHEVVRFFETAGQMNIVDLQVLNMMEGDNQVAVEFVLEADLPAWGGGHYRDEEMHLWTFDDRGKVVRLRHYVDTAKHIAAFTRS
;
A
#
# COMPACT_ATOMS: atom_id res chain seq x y z
N MET A 1 -14.39 -7.81 15.28
CA MET A 1 -13.15 -8.24 14.60
C MET A 1 -12.01 -7.37 15.10
N SER A 2 -10.88 -7.97 15.41
CA SER A 2 -9.69 -7.21 15.81
C SER A 2 -9.13 -6.43 14.64
N ASN A 3 -8.34 -5.38 14.92
CA ASN A 3 -7.67 -4.64 13.86
C ASN A 3 -6.70 -5.53 13.09
N LEU A 4 -6.01 -6.44 13.77
CA LEU A 4 -5.14 -7.42 13.12
C LEU A 4 -5.93 -8.28 12.13
N ALA A 5 -7.10 -8.79 12.53
CA ALA A 5 -7.94 -9.60 11.65
C ALA A 5 -8.43 -8.79 10.45
N THR A 6 -8.72 -7.50 10.65
CA THR A 6 -9.10 -6.61 9.54
C THR A 6 -7.97 -6.47 8.54
N VAL A 7 -6.72 -6.30 8.99
CA VAL A 7 -5.57 -6.20 8.08
C VAL A 7 -5.33 -7.51 7.35
N GLN A 8 -5.48 -8.66 8.03
CA GLN A 8 -5.37 -9.95 7.37
C GLN A 8 -6.41 -10.10 6.26
N ALA A 9 -7.64 -9.62 6.51
CA ALA A 9 -8.71 -9.64 5.50
C ALA A 9 -8.40 -8.70 4.33
N ILE A 10 -7.80 -7.53 4.59
CA ILE A 10 -7.37 -6.62 3.53
C ILE A 10 -6.33 -7.29 2.64
N ASP A 11 -5.31 -7.92 3.23
CA ASP A 11 -4.26 -8.58 2.47
C ASP A 11 -4.82 -9.73 1.63
N GLU A 12 -5.76 -10.50 2.17
CA GLU A 12 -6.44 -11.56 1.44
C GLU A 12 -7.26 -10.99 0.27
N ALA A 13 -8.02 -9.93 0.53
CA ALA A 13 -8.81 -9.27 -0.51
C ALA A 13 -7.93 -8.70 -1.62
N PHE A 14 -6.78 -8.13 -1.27
CA PHE A 14 -5.82 -7.63 -2.24
C PHE A 14 -5.32 -8.76 -3.15
N GLY A 15 -4.98 -9.91 -2.56
CA GLY A 15 -4.54 -11.07 -3.34
C GLY A 15 -5.60 -11.62 -4.29
N LYS A 16 -6.88 -11.37 -4.01
CA LYS A 16 -8.03 -11.79 -4.85
C LYS A 16 -8.48 -10.69 -5.80
N GLY A 17 -7.94 -9.48 -5.70
CA GLY A 17 -8.42 -8.33 -6.46
C GLY A 17 -9.79 -7.82 -6.00
N ASP A 18 -10.19 -8.13 -4.77
CA ASP A 18 -11.50 -7.74 -4.22
C ASP A 18 -11.43 -6.33 -3.63
N ILE A 19 -11.40 -5.32 -4.50
CA ILE A 19 -11.29 -3.92 -4.09
C ILE A 19 -12.49 -3.47 -3.24
N PRO A 20 -13.74 -3.81 -3.57
CA PRO A 20 -14.87 -3.42 -2.72
C PRO A 20 -14.73 -3.87 -1.26
N ALA A 21 -14.21 -5.07 -1.01
CA ALA A 21 -13.99 -5.56 0.35
C ALA A 21 -12.97 -4.71 1.11
N ILE A 22 -11.94 -4.21 0.41
CA ILE A 22 -10.96 -3.30 1.01
C ILE A 22 -11.61 -1.97 1.36
N LEU A 23 -12.34 -1.38 0.41
CA LEU A 23 -12.99 -0.08 0.62
C LEU A 23 -13.98 -0.11 1.78
N ASP A 24 -14.65 -1.23 2.00
CA ASP A 24 -15.64 -1.38 3.08
C ASP A 24 -15.06 -1.18 4.48
N VAL A 25 -13.78 -1.45 4.67
CA VAL A 25 -13.12 -1.33 5.99
C VAL A 25 -12.37 -0.01 6.15
N LEU A 26 -12.41 0.86 5.14
CA LEU A 26 -11.77 2.18 5.20
C LEU A 26 -12.77 3.24 5.69
N ALA A 27 -12.29 4.21 6.47
CA ALA A 27 -13.06 5.41 6.77
C ALA A 27 -13.23 6.25 5.49
N ASP A 28 -14.30 7.04 5.42
CA ASP A 28 -14.58 7.85 4.23
C ASP A 28 -13.46 8.85 3.93
N ASP A 29 -12.81 9.37 4.96
CA ASP A 29 -11.74 10.38 4.88
C ASP A 29 -10.35 9.77 5.05
N VAL A 30 -10.18 8.50 4.75
CA VAL A 30 -8.92 7.76 4.91
C VAL A 30 -7.74 8.48 4.22
N GLU A 31 -6.61 8.50 4.90
CA GLU A 31 -5.33 8.96 4.37
C GLU A 31 -4.55 7.76 3.86
N TRP A 32 -4.36 7.65 2.55
CA TRP A 32 -3.73 6.49 1.90
C TRP A 32 -2.38 6.89 1.33
N GLU A 33 -1.37 6.01 1.48
CA GLU A 33 0.01 6.35 1.13
C GLU A 33 0.45 7.63 1.86
N ALA A 34 0.16 7.68 3.16
CA ALA A 34 0.23 8.92 3.94
C ALA A 34 1.65 9.42 4.24
N TRP A 35 2.67 8.65 3.85
CA TRP A 35 4.07 9.09 3.96
C TRP A 35 4.43 10.01 2.79
N GLU A 36 3.85 11.20 2.83
CA GLU A 36 3.84 12.09 1.66
C GLU A 36 5.15 12.87 1.44
N ASP A 37 5.98 13.00 2.47
CA ASP A 37 7.26 13.71 2.34
C ASP A 37 8.43 12.73 2.18
N ASN A 38 8.40 11.92 1.14
CA ASN A 38 9.50 11.02 0.84
C ASN A 38 10.04 11.26 -0.58
N SER A 39 11.25 10.77 -0.83
CA SER A 39 11.95 11.04 -2.08
C SER A 39 11.27 10.38 -3.29
N ALA A 40 10.58 9.25 -3.11
CA ALA A 40 9.87 8.60 -4.21
C ALA A 40 8.69 9.45 -4.69
N VAL A 41 7.94 10.04 -3.75
CA VAL A 41 6.86 10.98 -4.09
C VAL A 41 7.42 12.18 -4.85
N ARG A 42 8.51 12.76 -4.35
CA ARG A 42 9.14 13.91 -5.01
C ARG A 42 9.67 13.56 -6.40
N ALA A 43 10.07 12.32 -6.61
CA ALA A 43 10.52 11.85 -7.93
C ALA A 43 9.38 11.49 -8.88
N GLY A 44 8.13 11.57 -8.41
CA GLY A 44 6.96 11.32 -9.25
C GLY A 44 6.59 9.85 -9.41
N VAL A 45 7.04 8.97 -8.51
CA VAL A 45 6.71 7.53 -8.56
C VAL A 45 5.18 7.37 -8.39
N PRO A 46 4.47 6.85 -9.41
CA PRO A 46 3.00 6.94 -9.43
C PRO A 46 2.29 6.17 -8.32
N TRP A 47 2.84 5.03 -7.90
CA TRP A 47 2.20 4.20 -6.87
C TRP A 47 2.50 4.67 -5.44
N MET A 48 3.32 5.72 -5.29
CA MET A 48 3.63 6.32 -3.99
C MET A 48 2.87 7.64 -3.76
N VAL A 49 2.03 8.06 -4.69
CA VAL A 49 1.28 9.32 -4.58
C VAL A 49 0.28 9.24 -3.43
N PRO A 50 0.30 10.20 -2.49
CA PRO A 50 -0.69 10.24 -1.41
C PRO A 50 -2.10 10.38 -1.95
N ARG A 51 -3.03 9.67 -1.31
CA ARG A 51 -4.45 9.68 -1.68
C ARG A 51 -5.27 10.06 -0.45
N HIS A 52 -6.30 10.85 -0.65
CA HIS A 52 -7.17 11.30 0.42
C HIS A 52 -8.62 10.91 0.10
N GLY A 53 -9.22 10.14 1.01
CA GLY A 53 -10.59 9.65 0.85
C GLY A 53 -10.72 8.43 -0.04
N LYS A 54 -11.85 7.73 0.10
CA LYS A 54 -12.09 6.48 -0.65
C LYS A 54 -12.06 6.66 -2.16
N HIS A 55 -12.52 7.81 -2.68
CA HIS A 55 -12.48 8.09 -4.11
C HIS A 55 -11.08 7.98 -4.68
N GLU A 56 -10.11 8.56 -3.96
CA GLU A 56 -8.73 8.56 -4.43
C GLU A 56 -8.06 7.21 -4.22
N VAL A 57 -8.50 6.45 -3.22
CA VAL A 57 -7.99 5.08 -3.02
C VAL A 57 -8.35 4.19 -4.22
N VAL A 58 -9.52 4.37 -4.80
CA VAL A 58 -9.88 3.66 -6.04
C VAL A 58 -8.86 3.94 -7.13
N ARG A 59 -8.42 5.19 -7.27
CA ARG A 59 -7.39 5.55 -8.26
C ARG A 59 -6.04 4.92 -7.96
N PHE A 60 -5.70 4.79 -6.67
CA PHE A 60 -4.50 4.05 -6.28
C PHE A 60 -4.55 2.62 -6.84
N PHE A 61 -5.67 1.93 -6.67
CA PHE A 61 -5.80 0.56 -7.16
C PHE A 61 -5.78 0.47 -8.70
N GLU A 62 -6.26 1.48 -9.39
CA GLU A 62 -6.11 1.56 -10.85
C GLU A 62 -4.63 1.65 -11.25
N THR A 63 -3.85 2.45 -10.52
CA THR A 63 -2.40 2.55 -10.74
C THR A 63 -1.69 1.26 -10.38
N ALA A 64 -1.96 0.72 -9.19
CA ALA A 64 -1.34 -0.52 -8.72
C ALA A 64 -1.69 -1.71 -9.62
N GLY A 65 -2.87 -1.71 -10.21
CA GLY A 65 -3.30 -2.74 -11.15
C GLY A 65 -2.48 -2.80 -12.43
N GLN A 66 -1.71 -1.76 -12.74
CA GLN A 66 -0.80 -1.74 -13.90
C GLN A 66 0.58 -2.34 -13.57
N MET A 67 0.83 -2.63 -12.30
CA MET A 67 2.04 -3.33 -11.88
C MET A 67 1.82 -4.83 -12.03
N ASN A 68 2.87 -5.54 -12.39
CA ASN A 68 2.86 -7.00 -12.37
C ASN A 68 3.55 -7.48 -11.10
N ILE A 69 2.76 -7.84 -10.08
CA ILE A 69 3.30 -8.32 -8.82
C ILE A 69 3.73 -9.76 -9.00
N VAL A 70 5.04 -9.99 -8.88
CA VAL A 70 5.67 -11.30 -9.08
C VAL A 70 5.67 -12.10 -7.78
N ASP A 71 5.86 -11.42 -6.64
CA ASP A 71 5.93 -12.05 -5.33
C ASP A 71 5.49 -11.08 -4.25
N LEU A 72 4.74 -11.59 -3.28
CA LEU A 72 4.31 -10.84 -2.11
C LEU A 72 4.34 -11.78 -0.91
N GLN A 73 5.22 -11.51 0.06
CA GLN A 73 5.38 -12.34 1.25
C GLN A 73 5.23 -11.51 2.51
N VAL A 74 4.21 -11.79 3.30
CA VAL A 74 4.06 -11.18 4.62
C VAL A 74 5.01 -11.89 5.57
N LEU A 75 5.93 -11.14 6.16
CA LEU A 75 6.94 -11.67 7.08
C LEU A 75 6.47 -11.64 8.53
N ASN A 76 5.74 -10.58 8.92
CA ASN A 76 5.31 -10.40 10.29
C ASN A 76 4.19 -9.36 10.38
N MET A 77 3.28 -9.56 11.34
CA MET A 77 2.24 -8.58 11.68
C MET A 77 2.30 -8.32 13.18
N MET A 78 2.25 -7.04 13.56
CA MET A 78 2.34 -6.62 14.96
C MET A 78 1.17 -5.68 15.26
N GLU A 79 0.44 -5.96 16.33
CA GLU A 79 -0.72 -5.16 16.73
C GLU A 79 -0.41 -4.29 17.94
N GLY A 80 -0.68 -2.98 17.82
CA GLY A 80 -0.69 -2.03 18.92
C GLY A 80 -2.13 -1.69 19.32
N ASP A 81 -2.32 -0.57 20.03
CA ASP A 81 -3.66 -0.18 20.51
C ASP A 81 -4.62 0.11 19.35
N ASN A 82 -4.22 1.00 18.46
CA ASN A 82 -5.04 1.39 17.32
C ASN A 82 -4.28 1.27 16.00
N GLN A 83 -3.20 0.52 15.99
CA GLN A 83 -2.34 0.37 14.82
C GLN A 83 -1.96 -1.09 14.60
N VAL A 84 -1.73 -1.44 13.34
CA VAL A 84 -1.16 -2.72 12.95
C VAL A 84 -0.01 -2.44 11.99
N ALA A 85 1.16 -2.98 12.30
CA ALA A 85 2.33 -2.91 11.42
C ALA A 85 2.47 -4.24 10.68
N VAL A 86 2.71 -4.17 9.37
CA VAL A 86 2.93 -5.36 8.53
C VAL A 86 4.29 -5.21 7.85
N GLU A 87 5.16 -6.16 8.10
CA GLU A 87 6.44 -6.27 7.41
C GLU A 87 6.30 -7.28 6.28
N PHE A 88 6.67 -6.90 5.05
CA PHE A 88 6.49 -7.78 3.90
C PHE A 88 7.55 -7.53 2.84
N VAL A 89 7.68 -8.49 1.93
CA VAL A 89 8.51 -8.37 0.73
C VAL A 89 7.59 -8.26 -0.47
N LEU A 90 7.86 -7.31 -1.34
CA LEU A 90 7.14 -7.15 -2.60
C LEU A 90 8.13 -7.12 -3.75
N GLU A 91 7.85 -7.93 -4.76
CA GLU A 91 8.59 -7.93 -6.02
C GLU A 91 7.63 -7.62 -7.15
N ALA A 92 7.98 -6.68 -8.00
CA ALA A 92 7.09 -6.25 -9.08
C ALA A 92 7.85 -5.89 -10.35
N ASP A 93 7.23 -6.19 -11.49
CA ASP A 93 7.60 -5.66 -12.79
C ASP A 93 6.71 -4.47 -13.12
N LEU A 94 7.25 -3.51 -13.85
CA LEU A 94 6.61 -2.23 -14.15
C LEU A 94 6.42 -2.02 -15.65
N PRO A 95 5.60 -2.85 -16.32
CA PRO A 95 5.47 -2.78 -17.78
C PRO A 95 4.91 -1.44 -18.27
N ALA A 96 4.06 -0.78 -17.47
CA ALA A 96 3.47 0.50 -17.84
C ALA A 96 4.48 1.67 -17.77
N TRP A 97 5.63 1.45 -17.14
CA TRP A 97 6.62 2.50 -16.88
C TRP A 97 8.02 2.10 -17.32
N GLY A 98 8.14 1.61 -18.56
CA GLY A 98 9.44 1.32 -19.18
C GLY A 98 10.03 -0.05 -18.85
N GLY A 99 9.31 -0.91 -18.18
CA GLY A 99 9.73 -2.28 -17.91
C GLY A 99 10.74 -2.43 -16.77
N GLY A 100 10.74 -1.49 -15.82
CA GLY A 100 11.56 -1.61 -14.63
C GLY A 100 11.13 -2.76 -13.73
N HIS A 101 11.91 -3.03 -12.70
CA HIS A 101 11.69 -4.13 -11.77
C HIS A 101 12.26 -3.74 -10.41
N TYR A 102 11.58 -4.14 -9.33
CA TYR A 102 12.16 -4.05 -8.00
C TYR A 102 11.75 -5.23 -7.12
N ARG A 103 12.57 -5.51 -6.12
CA ARG A 103 12.24 -6.36 -4.98
C ARG A 103 12.63 -5.59 -3.74
N ASP A 104 11.67 -5.39 -2.82
CA ASP A 104 11.86 -4.50 -1.69
C ASP A 104 11.26 -5.10 -0.41
N GLU A 105 11.90 -4.81 0.71
CA GLU A 105 11.35 -5.07 2.05
C GLU A 105 10.62 -3.82 2.49
N GLU A 106 9.32 -3.95 2.75
CA GLU A 106 8.43 -2.81 2.98
C GLU A 106 7.64 -2.97 4.27
N MET A 107 7.06 -1.87 4.73
CA MET A 107 6.16 -1.89 5.89
C MET A 107 4.93 -1.06 5.61
N HIS A 108 3.77 -1.64 5.93
CA HIS A 108 2.52 -0.90 6.08
C HIS A 108 2.28 -0.62 7.55
N LEU A 109 1.94 0.62 7.87
CA LEU A 109 1.45 0.98 9.21
C LEU A 109 0.00 1.46 9.06
N TRP A 110 -0.92 0.59 9.50
CA TRP A 110 -2.35 0.83 9.45
C TRP A 110 -2.81 1.47 10.75
N THR A 111 -3.55 2.57 10.68
CA THR A 111 -4.13 3.22 11.85
C THR A 111 -5.65 3.15 11.75
N PHE A 112 -6.30 2.85 12.89
CA PHE A 112 -7.74 2.60 12.97
C PHE A 112 -8.42 3.62 13.88
N ASP A 113 -9.71 3.90 13.61
CA ASP A 113 -10.55 4.66 14.52
C ASP A 113 -11.25 3.72 15.53
N ASP A 114 -12.09 4.31 16.42
CA ASP A 114 -12.79 3.57 17.44
C ASP A 114 -13.84 2.59 16.89
N ARG A 115 -14.21 2.73 15.63
CA ARG A 115 -15.19 1.87 14.96
C ARG A 115 -14.54 0.72 14.21
N GLY A 116 -13.22 0.60 14.27
CA GLY A 116 -12.48 -0.42 13.56
C GLY A 116 -12.29 -0.11 12.07
N LYS A 117 -12.47 1.15 11.66
CA LYS A 117 -12.21 1.56 10.27
C LYS A 117 -10.79 2.08 10.14
N VAL A 118 -10.16 1.81 9.01
CA VAL A 118 -8.83 2.33 8.70
C VAL A 118 -8.95 3.82 8.42
N VAL A 119 -8.20 4.63 9.17
CA VAL A 119 -8.14 6.08 8.95
C VAL A 119 -6.85 6.51 8.28
N ARG A 120 -5.81 5.67 8.31
CA ARG A 120 -4.54 5.99 7.68
C ARG A 120 -3.78 4.72 7.33
N LEU A 121 -3.22 4.69 6.12
CA LEU A 121 -2.19 3.75 5.72
C LEU A 121 -0.91 4.53 5.46
N ARG A 122 0.12 4.23 6.21
CA ARG A 122 1.46 4.75 5.98
C ARG A 122 2.34 3.63 5.44
N HIS A 123 2.95 3.87 4.29
CA HIS A 123 3.68 2.85 3.54
C HIS A 123 5.15 3.22 3.46
N TYR A 124 6.00 2.46 4.12
CA TYR A 124 7.45 2.69 4.15
C TYR A 124 8.12 1.75 3.17
N VAL A 125 8.98 2.32 2.34
CA VAL A 125 9.69 1.59 1.28
C VAL A 125 11.14 2.05 1.21
N ASP A 126 11.98 1.28 0.53
CA ASP A 126 13.29 1.77 0.10
C ASP A 126 13.08 2.65 -1.12
N THR A 127 12.99 3.94 -0.90
CA THR A 127 12.66 4.90 -1.96
C THR A 127 13.66 4.87 -3.11
N ALA A 128 14.92 4.60 -2.84
CA ALA A 128 15.94 4.52 -3.88
C ALA A 128 15.64 3.39 -4.88
N LYS A 129 15.17 2.23 -4.40
CA LYS A 129 14.79 1.11 -5.27
C LYS A 129 13.62 1.48 -6.18
N HIS A 130 12.60 2.14 -5.61
CA HIS A 130 11.41 2.54 -6.37
C HIS A 130 11.75 3.58 -7.42
N ILE A 131 12.55 4.58 -7.06
CA ILE A 131 13.00 5.62 -7.99
C ILE A 131 13.78 4.99 -9.14
N ALA A 132 14.75 4.12 -8.83
CA ALA A 132 15.58 3.48 -9.84
C ALA A 132 14.74 2.64 -10.81
N ALA A 133 13.75 1.90 -10.29
CA ALA A 133 12.88 1.08 -11.12
C ALA A 133 11.97 1.94 -12.02
N PHE A 134 11.44 3.04 -11.48
CA PHE A 134 10.55 3.94 -12.21
C PHE A 134 11.28 4.73 -13.30
N THR A 135 12.50 5.18 -13.02
CA THR A 135 13.26 6.02 -13.96
C THR A 135 14.05 5.23 -14.98
N ARG A 136 14.00 3.92 -14.92
CA ARG A 136 14.64 3.09 -15.90
C ARG A 136 14.02 3.31 -17.29
N SER A 137 14.83 3.56 -18.24
CA SER A 137 14.42 3.78 -19.65
C SER A 137 15.01 2.74 -20.58
#